data_483ee4b64374f260b709c9e6225507cd
#
_entry.id   483ee4b64374f260b709c9e6225507cd
#
_cell.length_a   1.000
_cell.length_b   1.000
_cell.length_c   1.000
_cell.angle_alpha   90.00
_cell.angle_beta   90.00
_cell.angle_gamma   90.00
#
_symmetry.space_group_name_H-M   'P 1'
#
loop_
_entity.id
_entity.type
_entity.pdbx_description
1 polymer ?
#
loop_
_entity_poly.entity_id
_entity_poly.type
_entity_poly.pdbx_seq_one_letter_code
_entity_poly.pdbx_strand_id
1 'polypeptide(L)'
;IYPALLNDSKQRIPVDTAINLLEQSAQISGCEVFGLHMAEQRQIADFGELSLLLSYQHTLRDALQTIVRYRNLINNALEMYLEEIGNTVIIRIEVISEFSGYSRQAIELALGITHRFCEALLSQKWHPLSVHFTHNAPQDLAVHQRIFGCALEFGSEFNGIVCTIAELDKTNPQANTAMADHAQRYLDIDLLQNDNESSIIFDIRKSIYLLLPMGRATIVQVAHTHGVNVRTLQRRLETFQTSFSTLINDVRRVLVFRYLKNPNYSLGQVSDILGYSMPSSFTRWFIGQFGISPLAWRNDNKTSVH
;
A
#
# COMPACT_ATOMS: atom_id res chain seq x y z
N ILE A 1 -22.99 3.43 4.85
CA ILE A 1 -22.62 2.68 6.08
C ILE A 1 -23.63 3.07 7.17
N TYR A 2 -24.23 2.10 7.84
CA TYR A 2 -25.07 2.37 9.01
C TYR A 2 -24.18 2.87 10.15
N PRO A 3 -24.50 3.98 10.84
CA PRO A 3 -23.67 4.52 11.93
C PRO A 3 -23.35 3.51 13.03
N ALA A 4 -24.23 2.52 13.26
CA ALA A 4 -24.02 1.45 14.23
C ALA A 4 -22.76 0.58 13.92
N LEU A 5 -22.38 0.45 12.65
CA LEU A 5 -21.19 -0.30 12.23
C LEU A 5 -19.88 0.39 12.62
N LEU A 6 -19.89 1.71 12.78
CA LEU A 6 -18.72 2.49 13.18
C LEU A 6 -18.42 2.40 14.68
N ASN A 7 -19.37 1.88 15.47
CA ASN A 7 -19.22 1.74 16.92
C ASN A 7 -18.63 0.39 17.34
N ASP A 8 -18.52 -0.57 16.42
CA ASP A 8 -17.91 -1.87 16.70
C ASP A 8 -16.51 -1.93 16.08
N SER A 9 -15.48 -1.78 16.92
CA SER A 9 -14.06 -1.80 16.51
C SER A 9 -13.59 -3.13 15.92
N LYS A 10 -14.34 -4.23 16.11
CA LYS A 10 -14.03 -5.56 15.56
C LYS A 10 -14.64 -5.80 14.19
N GLN A 11 -15.59 -4.97 13.77
CA GLN A 11 -16.27 -5.16 12.50
C GLN A 11 -15.42 -4.62 11.35
N ARG A 12 -15.07 -5.50 10.42
CA ARG A 12 -14.36 -5.13 9.20
C ARG A 12 -15.35 -4.71 8.13
N ILE A 13 -15.02 -3.63 7.43
CA ILE A 13 -15.78 -3.14 6.29
C ILE A 13 -14.98 -3.39 4.99
N PRO A 14 -15.65 -3.61 3.84
CA PRO A 14 -14.97 -3.74 2.56
C PRO A 14 -14.09 -2.51 2.29
N VAL A 15 -12.89 -2.73 1.76
CA VAL A 15 -11.91 -1.67 1.51
C VAL A 15 -12.46 -0.57 0.60
N ASP A 16 -13.17 -0.94 -0.47
CA ASP A 16 -13.78 0.03 -1.39
C ASP A 16 -14.81 0.92 -0.70
N THR A 17 -15.54 0.37 0.26
CA THR A 17 -16.47 1.13 1.09
C THR A 17 -15.74 2.13 1.98
N ALA A 18 -14.61 1.72 2.58
CA ALA A 18 -13.78 2.60 3.40
C ALA A 18 -13.15 3.73 2.56
N ILE A 19 -12.60 3.40 1.39
CA ILE A 19 -12.03 4.38 0.46
C ILE A 19 -13.09 5.39 0.02
N ASN A 20 -14.25 4.91 -0.44
CA ASN A 20 -15.35 5.79 -0.87
C ASN A 20 -15.82 6.69 0.27
N LEU A 21 -15.86 6.18 1.50
CA LEU A 21 -16.23 6.99 2.65
C LEU A 21 -15.22 8.12 2.90
N LEU A 22 -13.93 7.84 2.81
CA LEU A 22 -12.87 8.85 2.99
C LEU A 22 -12.95 9.94 1.91
N GLU A 23 -13.05 9.53 0.63
CA GLU A 23 -13.12 10.47 -0.49
C GLU A 23 -14.40 11.32 -0.44
N GLN A 24 -15.56 10.72 -0.15
CA GLN A 24 -16.82 11.46 0.02
C GLN A 24 -16.78 12.40 1.22
N SER A 25 -16.18 11.98 2.33
CA SER A 25 -16.04 12.83 3.51
C SER A 25 -15.17 14.06 3.22
N ALA A 26 -14.07 13.87 2.50
CA ALA A 26 -13.24 14.98 2.04
C ALA A 26 -14.01 15.95 1.13
N GLN A 27 -14.77 15.41 0.18
CA GLN A 27 -15.56 16.21 -0.76
C GLN A 27 -16.68 16.99 -0.05
N ILE A 28 -17.47 16.33 0.81
CA ILE A 28 -18.62 16.95 1.50
C ILE A 28 -18.15 18.01 2.51
N SER A 29 -17.05 17.76 3.22
CA SER A 29 -16.47 18.72 4.18
C SER A 29 -15.68 19.85 3.53
N GLY A 30 -15.36 19.75 2.24
CA GLY A 30 -14.45 20.66 1.55
C GLY A 30 -13.00 20.57 2.07
N CYS A 31 -12.66 19.50 2.79
CA CYS A 31 -11.34 19.29 3.37
C CYS A 31 -10.45 18.44 2.44
N GLU A 32 -9.60 19.06 1.65
CA GLU A 32 -8.73 18.37 0.69
C GLU A 32 -7.77 17.38 1.35
N VAL A 33 -7.43 17.56 2.63
CA VAL A 33 -6.45 16.78 3.41
C VAL A 33 -7.10 15.99 4.54
N PHE A 34 -8.33 15.52 4.31
CA PHE A 34 -9.14 14.81 5.31
C PHE A 34 -8.41 13.59 5.89
N GLY A 35 -7.74 12.80 5.01
CA GLY A 35 -6.97 11.64 5.42
C GLY A 35 -5.82 11.99 6.36
N LEU A 36 -5.10 13.09 6.10
CA LEU A 36 -4.03 13.56 6.99
C LEU A 36 -4.56 14.03 8.35
N HIS A 37 -5.68 14.74 8.38
CA HIS A 37 -6.31 15.12 9.65
C HIS A 37 -6.75 13.91 10.47
N MET A 38 -7.24 12.86 9.83
CA MET A 38 -7.51 11.60 10.51
C MET A 38 -6.24 10.95 11.05
N ALA A 39 -5.12 11.02 10.30
CA ALA A 39 -3.84 10.48 10.74
C ALA A 39 -3.33 11.19 12.01
N GLU A 40 -3.56 12.50 12.14
CA GLU A 40 -3.15 13.27 13.32
C GLU A 40 -3.77 12.77 14.64
N GLN A 41 -4.93 12.12 14.58
CA GLN A 41 -5.61 11.58 15.76
C GLN A 41 -5.19 10.15 16.12
N ARG A 42 -4.40 9.48 15.25
CA ARG A 42 -4.03 8.08 15.44
C ARG A 42 -2.86 7.91 16.40
N GLN A 43 -2.89 6.80 17.16
CA GLN A 43 -1.88 6.42 18.15
C GLN A 43 -1.47 4.96 17.94
N ILE A 44 -0.36 4.52 18.56
CA ILE A 44 0.08 3.11 18.50
C ILE A 44 -1.01 2.17 19.03
N ALA A 45 -1.79 2.59 20.02
CA ALA A 45 -2.90 1.80 20.55
C ALA A 45 -3.98 1.45 19.51
N ASP A 46 -4.11 2.23 18.43
CA ASP A 46 -5.07 1.96 17.36
C ASP A 46 -4.71 0.74 16.48
N PHE A 47 -3.48 0.22 16.61
CA PHE A 47 -3.10 -1.07 16.02
C PHE A 47 -3.70 -2.28 16.76
N GLY A 48 -4.56 -2.04 17.77
CA GLY A 48 -5.23 -3.10 18.51
C GLY A 48 -4.25 -4.05 19.20
N GLU A 49 -4.46 -5.36 19.03
CA GLU A 49 -3.64 -6.41 19.65
C GLU A 49 -2.16 -6.36 19.23
N LEU A 50 -1.87 -5.84 18.04
CA LEU A 50 -0.51 -5.67 17.53
C LEU A 50 0.26 -4.55 18.26
N SER A 51 -0.45 -3.59 18.87
CA SER A 51 0.15 -2.41 19.51
C SER A 51 1.21 -2.77 20.56
N LEU A 52 0.95 -3.81 21.34
CA LEU A 52 1.88 -4.26 22.39
C LEU A 52 3.17 -4.80 21.77
N LEU A 53 3.07 -5.66 20.76
CA LEU A 53 4.24 -6.18 20.06
C LEU A 53 5.06 -5.07 19.42
N LEU A 54 4.40 -4.11 18.75
CA LEU A 54 5.06 -2.97 18.10
C LEU A 54 5.80 -2.08 19.10
N SER A 55 5.19 -1.79 20.25
CA SER A 55 5.75 -0.91 21.27
C SER A 55 7.08 -1.40 21.86
N TYR A 56 7.33 -2.71 21.86
CA TYR A 56 8.52 -3.32 22.46
C TYR A 56 9.55 -3.83 21.47
N GLN A 57 9.37 -3.60 20.16
CA GLN A 57 10.37 -3.94 19.14
C GLN A 57 11.70 -3.20 19.39
N HIS A 58 12.81 -3.82 18.98
CA HIS A 58 14.13 -3.28 19.29
C HIS A 58 14.48 -2.03 18.48
N THR A 59 14.18 -2.05 17.19
CA THR A 59 14.46 -0.95 16.27
C THR A 59 13.20 -0.53 15.52
N LEU A 60 13.24 0.63 14.86
CA LEU A 60 12.18 1.04 13.94
C LEU A 60 12.03 0.05 12.79
N ARG A 61 13.13 -0.51 12.29
CA ARG A 61 13.13 -1.58 11.27
C ARG A 61 12.32 -2.78 11.72
N ASP A 62 12.60 -3.30 12.92
CA ASP A 62 11.91 -4.47 13.46
C ASP A 62 10.41 -4.22 13.60
N ALA A 63 10.05 -3.03 14.04
CA ALA A 63 8.65 -2.63 14.19
C ALA A 63 7.92 -2.55 12.84
N LEU A 64 8.54 -1.95 11.82
CA LEU A 64 7.97 -1.89 10.47
C LEU A 64 7.88 -3.28 9.82
N GLN A 65 8.90 -4.13 9.98
CA GLN A 65 8.84 -5.54 9.53
C GLN A 65 7.74 -6.31 10.26
N THR A 66 7.51 -6.02 11.53
CA THR A 66 6.39 -6.59 12.30
C THR A 66 5.04 -6.15 11.73
N ILE A 67 4.87 -4.87 11.36
CA ILE A 67 3.66 -4.40 10.65
C ILE A 67 3.47 -5.18 9.35
N VAL A 68 4.54 -5.35 8.55
CA VAL A 68 4.48 -6.12 7.30
C VAL A 68 4.06 -7.57 7.56
N ARG A 69 4.62 -8.21 8.57
CA ARG A 69 4.31 -9.61 8.94
C ARG A 69 2.86 -9.79 9.38
N TYR A 70 2.35 -8.88 10.21
CA TYR A 70 1.02 -8.98 10.83
C TYR A 70 -0.03 -8.08 10.17
N ARG A 71 0.23 -7.58 8.95
CA ARG A 71 -0.64 -6.63 8.24
C ARG A 71 -2.11 -7.08 8.14
N ASN A 72 -2.35 -8.39 8.00
CA ASN A 72 -3.70 -8.95 7.91
C ASN A 72 -4.53 -8.71 9.18
N LEU A 73 -3.90 -8.50 10.33
CA LEU A 73 -4.59 -8.14 11.57
C LEU A 73 -5.01 -6.66 11.56
N ILE A 74 -4.29 -5.81 10.83
CA ILE A 74 -4.57 -4.37 10.76
C ILE A 74 -5.56 -4.07 9.63
N ASN A 75 -5.13 -4.32 8.39
CA ASN A 75 -5.90 -3.97 7.20
C ASN A 75 -5.43 -4.82 6.00
N ASN A 76 -6.33 -5.61 5.44
CA ASN A 76 -6.01 -6.48 4.30
C ASN A 76 -5.68 -5.71 3.01
N ALA A 77 -6.10 -4.45 2.89
CA ALA A 77 -5.87 -3.64 1.71
C ALA A 77 -4.56 -2.85 1.74
N LEU A 78 -3.97 -2.68 2.93
CA LEU A 78 -2.71 -1.96 3.09
C LEU A 78 -1.53 -2.88 2.77
N GLU A 79 -0.68 -2.46 1.85
CA GLU A 79 0.62 -3.08 1.61
C GLU A 79 1.74 -2.13 2.01
N MET A 80 2.67 -2.68 2.76
CA MET A 80 3.90 -2.00 3.15
C MET A 80 5.08 -2.91 2.86
N TYR A 81 6.16 -2.35 2.31
CA TYR A 81 7.43 -3.07 2.18
C TYR A 81 8.62 -2.10 2.21
N LEU A 82 9.75 -2.61 2.63
CA LEU A 82 10.99 -1.87 2.76
C LEU A 82 11.89 -2.20 1.56
N GLU A 83 12.26 -1.19 0.79
CA GLU A 83 13.15 -1.32 -0.37
C GLU A 83 14.45 -0.58 -0.07
N GLU A 84 15.56 -1.32 0.06
CA GLU A 84 16.86 -0.74 0.33
C GLU A 84 17.58 -0.41 -0.99
N ILE A 85 18.03 0.85 -1.12
CA ILE A 85 18.76 1.36 -2.27
C ILE A 85 20.00 2.14 -1.77
N GLY A 86 21.14 1.50 -1.81
CA GLY A 86 22.39 2.10 -1.29
C GLY A 86 22.29 2.35 0.21
N ASN A 87 22.36 3.61 0.65
CA ASN A 87 22.27 4.00 2.06
C ASN A 87 20.87 4.53 2.46
N THR A 88 19.89 4.38 1.58
CA THR A 88 18.52 4.81 1.81
C THR A 88 17.56 3.63 1.81
N VAL A 89 16.43 3.81 2.48
CA VAL A 89 15.32 2.86 2.51
C VAL A 89 14.05 3.59 2.09
N ILE A 90 13.30 2.99 1.19
CA ILE A 90 11.96 3.42 0.83
C ILE A 90 10.97 2.56 1.60
N ILE A 91 10.20 3.16 2.49
CA ILE A 91 9.03 2.54 3.11
C ILE A 91 7.88 2.75 2.13
N ARG A 92 7.67 1.78 1.24
CA ARG A 92 6.57 1.87 0.26
C ARG A 92 5.25 1.50 0.91
N ILE A 93 4.21 2.25 0.55
CA ILE A 93 2.85 2.05 1.05
C ILE A 93 1.88 2.08 -0.13
N GLU A 94 1.08 1.03 -0.24
CA GLU A 94 0.03 0.93 -1.25
C GLU A 94 -1.29 0.52 -0.61
N VAL A 95 -2.37 1.11 -1.09
CA VAL A 95 -3.73 0.68 -0.74
C VAL A 95 -4.31 -0.02 -1.95
N ILE A 96 -4.54 -1.33 -1.82
CA ILE A 96 -5.00 -2.20 -2.89
C ILE A 96 -6.51 -2.37 -2.78
N SER A 97 -7.22 -1.94 -3.83
CA SER A 97 -8.65 -2.05 -3.99
C SER A 97 -8.98 -2.74 -5.33
N GLU A 98 -10.08 -3.48 -5.38
CA GLU A 98 -10.51 -4.16 -6.61
C GLU A 98 -11.29 -3.21 -7.55
N PHE A 99 -11.98 -2.24 -7.00
CA PHE A 99 -12.97 -1.43 -7.73
C PHE A 99 -12.72 0.07 -7.66
N SER A 100 -12.12 0.56 -6.62
CA SER A 100 -11.83 1.98 -6.51
C SER A 100 -10.55 2.31 -7.27
N GLY A 101 -10.65 3.25 -8.19
CA GLY A 101 -9.49 3.77 -8.90
C GLY A 101 -8.51 4.41 -7.91
N TYR A 102 -8.45 5.68 -7.90
CA TYR A 102 -7.54 6.48 -7.12
C TYR A 102 -8.06 6.73 -5.69
N SER A 103 -7.22 6.53 -4.68
CA SER A 103 -7.57 6.69 -3.25
C SER A 103 -6.61 7.64 -2.53
N ARG A 104 -6.68 8.94 -2.86
CA ARG A 104 -5.79 9.96 -2.29
C ARG A 104 -5.89 9.99 -0.77
N GLN A 105 -7.11 10.09 -0.23
CA GLN A 105 -7.31 10.20 1.21
C GLN A 105 -6.81 8.98 1.97
N ALA A 106 -6.97 7.78 1.40
CA ALA A 106 -6.51 6.54 2.02
C ALA A 106 -4.96 6.45 2.02
N ILE A 107 -4.29 6.90 0.94
CA ILE A 107 -2.83 6.95 0.86
C ILE A 107 -2.26 8.00 1.83
N GLU A 108 -2.83 9.21 1.85
CA GLU A 108 -2.42 10.28 2.77
C GLU A 108 -2.61 9.83 4.23
N LEU A 109 -3.73 9.18 4.55
CA LEU A 109 -3.98 8.59 5.87
C LEU A 109 -2.90 7.56 6.24
N ALA A 110 -2.60 6.62 5.34
CA ALA A 110 -1.64 5.55 5.59
C ALA A 110 -0.21 6.09 5.79
N LEU A 111 0.22 7.03 4.95
CA LEU A 111 1.53 7.69 5.08
C LEU A 111 1.63 8.51 6.37
N GLY A 112 0.58 9.27 6.69
CA GLY A 112 0.50 10.05 7.92
C GLY A 112 0.55 9.18 9.18
N ILE A 113 -0.21 8.06 9.21
CA ILE A 113 -0.17 7.08 10.31
C ILE A 113 1.24 6.48 10.44
N THR A 114 1.86 6.10 9.33
CA THR A 114 3.21 5.50 9.34
C THR A 114 4.24 6.49 9.89
N HIS A 115 4.20 7.76 9.46
CA HIS A 115 5.10 8.79 9.97
C HIS A 115 4.93 8.97 11.49
N ARG A 116 3.70 9.15 11.95
CA ARG A 116 3.40 9.30 13.38
C ARG A 116 3.78 8.08 14.22
N PHE A 117 3.60 6.88 13.66
CA PHE A 117 4.06 5.65 14.30
C PHE A 117 5.57 5.67 14.52
N CYS A 118 6.35 6.08 13.50
CA CYS A 118 7.81 6.19 13.62
C CYS A 118 8.23 7.19 14.70
N GLU A 119 7.57 8.36 14.76
CA GLU A 119 7.82 9.36 15.83
C GLU A 119 7.48 8.83 17.22
N ALA A 120 6.31 8.19 17.36
CA ALA A 120 5.84 7.67 18.65
C ALA A 120 6.74 6.53 19.16
N LEU A 121 7.16 5.61 18.27
CA LEU A 121 8.05 4.52 18.63
C LEU A 121 9.42 5.01 19.11
N LEU A 122 9.99 6.00 18.43
CA LEU A 122 11.28 6.58 18.77
C LEU A 122 11.20 7.59 19.93
N SER A 123 9.98 7.93 20.39
CA SER A 123 9.72 8.96 21.41
C SER A 123 10.39 10.29 21.10
N GLN A 124 10.56 10.61 19.82
CA GLN A 124 11.19 11.84 19.33
C GLN A 124 10.68 12.18 17.94
N LYS A 125 10.88 13.43 17.49
CA LYS A 125 10.64 13.80 16.10
C LYS A 125 11.48 12.93 15.16
N TRP A 126 10.83 12.36 14.16
CA TRP A 126 11.47 11.60 13.12
C TRP A 126 11.55 12.43 11.85
N HIS A 127 12.74 12.49 11.27
CA HIS A 127 13.01 13.31 10.09
C HIS A 127 13.40 12.43 8.90
N PRO A 128 12.43 11.93 8.12
CA PRO A 128 12.72 11.27 6.86
C PRO A 128 13.32 12.26 5.86
N LEU A 129 13.95 11.74 4.81
CA LEU A 129 14.52 12.56 3.73
C LEU A 129 13.42 13.19 2.88
N SER A 130 12.42 12.40 2.52
CA SER A 130 11.28 12.86 1.72
C SER A 130 10.08 11.94 1.87
N VAL A 131 8.90 12.49 1.52
CA VAL A 131 7.65 11.72 1.37
C VAL A 131 7.15 11.88 -0.06
N HIS A 132 6.81 10.76 -0.69
CA HIS A 132 6.42 10.65 -2.07
C HIS A 132 4.95 10.26 -2.21
N PHE A 133 4.26 10.97 -3.08
CA PHE A 133 2.86 10.75 -3.41
C PHE A 133 2.70 10.58 -4.91
N THR A 134 1.94 9.58 -5.34
CA THR A 134 1.65 9.38 -6.78
C THR A 134 0.62 10.36 -7.33
N HIS A 135 -0.10 11.05 -6.46
CA HIS A 135 -1.05 12.10 -6.85
C HIS A 135 -0.40 13.46 -7.05
N ASN A 136 -1.14 14.36 -7.70
CA ASN A 136 -0.73 15.73 -7.85
C ASN A 136 -0.79 16.49 -6.53
N ALA A 137 0.05 17.51 -6.39
CA ALA A 137 0.04 18.37 -5.22
C ALA A 137 -1.32 19.05 -5.05
N PRO A 138 -1.87 19.12 -3.81
CA PRO A 138 -3.00 19.99 -3.51
C PRO A 138 -2.62 21.45 -3.58
N GLN A 139 -3.61 22.34 -3.51
CA GLN A 139 -3.35 23.79 -3.55
C GLN A 139 -2.62 24.27 -2.29
N ASP A 140 -2.93 23.69 -1.13
CA ASP A 140 -2.30 24.02 0.16
C ASP A 140 -1.54 22.83 0.72
N LEU A 141 -0.25 23.06 1.00
CA LEU A 141 0.68 22.07 1.56
C LEU A 141 0.94 22.25 3.06
N ALA A 142 0.31 23.21 3.73
CA ALA A 142 0.59 23.55 5.13
C ALA A 142 0.43 22.34 6.06
N VAL A 143 -0.60 21.52 5.86
CA VAL A 143 -0.85 20.31 6.66
C VAL A 143 0.20 19.24 6.38
N HIS A 144 0.54 19.02 5.11
CA HIS A 144 1.59 18.07 4.73
C HIS A 144 2.95 18.46 5.33
N GLN A 145 3.33 19.74 5.20
CA GLN A 145 4.58 20.25 5.77
C GLN A 145 4.62 20.12 7.29
N ARG A 146 3.50 20.40 7.96
CA ARG A 146 3.38 20.28 9.42
C ARG A 146 3.54 18.84 9.89
N ILE A 147 2.91 17.87 9.20
CA ILE A 147 2.94 16.45 9.59
C ILE A 147 4.28 15.82 9.29
N PHE A 148 4.80 15.99 8.09
CA PHE A 148 5.99 15.26 7.64
C PHE A 148 7.30 15.98 7.93
N GLY A 149 7.32 17.30 7.94
CA GLY A 149 8.50 18.10 8.29
C GLY A 149 9.72 17.87 7.39
N CYS A 150 9.54 17.38 6.16
CA CYS A 150 10.60 17.03 5.21
C CYS A 150 10.22 17.42 3.78
N ALA A 151 11.06 17.05 2.79
CA ALA A 151 10.75 17.27 1.38
C ALA A 151 9.51 16.46 0.94
N LEU A 152 8.65 17.07 0.14
CA LEU A 152 7.42 16.48 -0.37
C LEU A 152 7.48 16.38 -1.89
N GLU A 153 7.31 15.19 -2.44
CA GLU A 153 7.38 14.90 -3.86
C GLU A 153 6.02 14.38 -4.35
N PHE A 154 5.35 15.16 -5.20
CA PHE A 154 4.07 14.80 -5.79
C PHE A 154 4.23 14.37 -7.24
N GLY A 155 3.28 13.58 -7.76
CA GLY A 155 3.37 12.98 -9.09
C GLY A 155 4.49 11.94 -9.20
N SER A 156 4.92 11.39 -8.08
CA SER A 156 5.99 10.40 -7.99
C SER A 156 5.56 9.03 -8.53
N GLU A 157 6.54 8.17 -8.78
CA GLU A 157 6.31 6.80 -9.25
C GLU A 157 5.72 5.88 -8.17
N PHE A 158 5.85 6.25 -6.89
CA PHE A 158 5.41 5.47 -5.75
C PHE A 158 4.85 6.35 -4.64
N ASN A 159 4.08 5.72 -3.76
CA ASN A 159 3.74 6.29 -2.47
C ASN A 159 4.67 5.71 -1.41
N GLY A 160 5.30 6.57 -0.61
CA GLY A 160 6.23 6.08 0.40
C GLY A 160 6.99 7.17 1.11
N ILE A 161 7.73 6.75 2.12
CA ILE A 161 8.62 7.59 2.92
C ILE A 161 10.06 7.13 2.68
N VAL A 162 10.94 8.06 2.33
CA VAL A 162 12.37 7.78 2.13
C VAL A 162 13.13 8.22 3.37
N CYS A 163 13.91 7.32 3.95
CA CYS A 163 14.79 7.61 5.08
C CYS A 163 16.16 6.97 4.89
N THR A 164 17.12 7.27 5.74
CA THR A 164 18.42 6.57 5.76
C THR A 164 18.30 5.24 6.51
N ILE A 165 19.21 4.31 6.20
CA ILE A 165 19.36 3.05 6.97
C ILE A 165 19.57 3.38 8.46
N ALA A 166 20.39 4.39 8.77
CA ALA A 166 20.66 4.80 10.15
C ALA A 166 19.40 5.26 10.90
N GLU A 167 18.47 5.96 10.22
CA GLU A 167 17.18 6.34 10.81
C GLU A 167 16.30 5.11 11.07
N LEU A 168 16.31 4.14 10.14
CA LEU A 168 15.52 2.93 10.28
C LEU A 168 16.04 2.00 11.39
N ASP A 169 17.35 1.98 11.60
CA ASP A 169 18.00 1.15 12.62
C ASP A 169 18.12 1.84 14.00
N LYS A 170 17.49 3.00 14.18
CA LYS A 170 17.38 3.66 15.50
C LYS A 170 16.68 2.75 16.49
N THR A 171 17.26 2.71 17.69
CA THR A 171 16.75 1.91 18.81
C THR A 171 15.49 2.55 19.41
N ASN A 172 14.51 1.74 19.67
CA ASN A 172 13.32 2.12 20.43
C ASN A 172 13.70 2.27 21.92
N PRO A 173 13.46 3.43 22.54
CA PRO A 173 13.76 3.61 23.96
C PRO A 173 12.98 2.67 24.90
N GLN A 174 11.85 2.14 24.46
CA GLN A 174 10.99 1.22 25.22
C GLN A 174 11.22 -0.25 24.86
N ALA A 175 12.25 -0.57 24.06
CA ALA A 175 12.55 -1.92 23.62
C ALA A 175 12.62 -2.91 24.78
N ASN A 176 11.91 -4.04 24.66
CA ASN A 176 11.91 -5.12 25.64
C ASN A 176 11.67 -6.45 24.94
N THR A 177 12.74 -7.21 24.74
CA THR A 177 12.69 -8.48 24.01
C THR A 177 11.72 -9.49 24.66
N ALA A 178 11.72 -9.59 26.00
CA ALA A 178 10.84 -10.53 26.69
C ALA A 178 9.35 -10.19 26.50
N MET A 179 8.99 -8.90 26.51
CA MET A 179 7.63 -8.44 26.24
C MET A 179 7.26 -8.62 24.78
N ALA A 180 8.17 -8.32 23.84
CA ALA A 180 7.97 -8.54 22.41
C ALA A 180 7.73 -10.03 22.11
N ASP A 181 8.56 -10.94 22.63
CA ASP A 181 8.42 -12.38 22.47
C ASP A 181 7.10 -12.92 23.05
N HIS A 182 6.67 -12.36 24.20
CA HIS A 182 5.40 -12.75 24.81
C HIS A 182 4.21 -12.32 23.93
N ALA A 183 4.19 -11.08 23.49
CA ALA A 183 3.15 -10.53 22.61
C ALA A 183 3.12 -11.27 21.27
N GLN A 184 4.29 -11.57 20.69
CA GLN A 184 4.40 -12.31 19.44
C GLN A 184 3.78 -13.70 19.52
N ARG A 185 4.09 -14.46 20.58
CA ARG A 185 3.50 -15.81 20.78
C ARG A 185 1.99 -15.77 20.85
N TYR A 186 1.42 -14.75 21.50
CA TYR A 186 -0.03 -14.58 21.56
C TYR A 186 -0.64 -14.35 20.16
N LEU A 187 -0.04 -13.46 19.38
CA LEU A 187 -0.51 -13.15 18.02
C LEU A 187 -0.32 -14.30 17.03
N ASP A 188 0.77 -15.07 17.16
CA ASP A 188 1.01 -16.24 16.29
C ASP A 188 -0.06 -17.32 16.50
N ILE A 189 -0.60 -17.49 17.71
CA ILE A 189 -1.71 -18.41 18.00
C ILE A 189 -2.99 -17.92 17.31
N ASP A 190 -3.28 -16.62 17.37
CA ASP A 190 -4.46 -16.03 16.73
C ASP A 190 -4.42 -16.15 15.20
N LEU A 191 -3.26 -15.95 14.60
CA LEU A 191 -3.07 -16.15 13.15
C LEU A 191 -3.34 -17.58 12.71
N LEU A 192 -2.90 -18.58 13.49
CA LEU A 192 -3.14 -19.99 13.16
C LEU A 192 -4.63 -20.38 13.21
N GLN A 193 -5.43 -19.66 14.01
CA GLN A 193 -6.88 -19.89 14.11
C GLN A 193 -7.68 -19.15 13.02
N ASN A 194 -7.13 -18.08 12.45
CA ASN A 194 -7.81 -17.20 11.51
C ASN A 194 -7.34 -17.34 10.05
N ASP A 195 -6.61 -18.41 9.70
CA ASP A 195 -6.11 -18.65 8.34
C ASP A 195 -7.29 -19.00 7.41
N ASN A 196 -7.97 -17.97 6.89
CA ASN A 196 -9.05 -18.12 5.93
C ASN A 196 -8.46 -18.35 4.52
N GLU A 197 -8.83 -19.45 3.90
CA GLU A 197 -8.41 -19.85 2.53
C GLU A 197 -8.69 -18.78 1.46
N SER A 198 -9.68 -17.90 1.66
CA SER A 198 -9.96 -16.75 0.78
C SER A 198 -8.85 -15.66 0.78
N SER A 199 -7.99 -15.64 1.79
CA SER A 199 -6.83 -14.77 1.88
C SER A 199 -5.78 -15.05 0.81
N ILE A 200 -5.62 -16.29 0.37
CA ILE A 200 -4.52 -16.72 -0.52
C ILE A 200 -4.57 -16.05 -1.91
N ILE A 201 -5.74 -15.98 -2.55
CA ILE A 201 -5.91 -15.32 -3.86
C ILE A 201 -5.59 -13.83 -3.74
N PHE A 202 -6.08 -13.23 -2.68
CA PHE A 202 -5.83 -11.83 -2.38
C PHE A 202 -4.33 -11.57 -2.16
N ASP A 203 -3.63 -12.40 -1.38
CA ASP A 203 -2.19 -12.27 -1.13
C ASP A 203 -1.35 -12.47 -2.40
N ILE A 204 -1.74 -13.40 -3.28
CA ILE A 204 -1.09 -13.59 -4.57
C ILE A 204 -1.31 -12.36 -5.47
N ARG A 205 -2.54 -11.83 -5.53
CA ARG A 205 -2.85 -10.61 -6.30
C ARG A 205 -2.04 -9.41 -5.81
N LYS A 206 -1.90 -9.26 -4.50
CA LYS A 206 -1.03 -8.27 -3.87
C LYS A 206 0.42 -8.40 -4.28
N SER A 207 0.96 -9.61 -4.21
CA SER A 207 2.35 -9.86 -4.64
C SER A 207 2.55 -9.49 -6.10
N ILE A 208 1.58 -9.80 -6.98
CA ILE A 208 1.62 -9.39 -8.38
C ILE A 208 1.60 -7.85 -8.48
N TYR A 209 0.71 -7.19 -7.73
CA TYR A 209 0.58 -5.73 -7.75
C TYR A 209 1.90 -5.02 -7.40
N LEU A 210 2.60 -5.52 -6.41
CA LEU A 210 3.88 -4.97 -5.96
C LEU A 210 5.03 -5.27 -6.94
N LEU A 211 5.09 -6.51 -7.43
CA LEU A 211 6.20 -6.97 -8.27
C LEU A 211 6.08 -6.52 -9.73
N LEU A 212 4.87 -6.20 -10.20
CA LEU A 212 4.63 -5.86 -11.60
C LEU A 212 5.36 -4.59 -12.04
N PRO A 213 5.31 -3.47 -11.30
CA PRO A 213 6.05 -2.27 -11.65
C PRO A 213 7.57 -2.43 -11.63
N MET A 214 8.08 -3.43 -10.89
CA MET A 214 9.50 -3.76 -10.80
C MET A 214 9.96 -4.72 -11.92
N GLY A 215 9.06 -5.12 -12.83
CA GLY A 215 9.36 -6.14 -13.85
C GLY A 215 9.57 -7.55 -13.29
N ARG A 216 9.17 -7.80 -12.05
CA ARG A 216 9.42 -9.06 -11.32
C ARG A 216 8.17 -9.92 -11.09
N ALA A 217 7.01 -9.57 -11.65
CA ALA A 217 5.77 -10.31 -11.47
C ALA A 217 5.73 -11.61 -12.27
N THR A 218 6.66 -12.51 -12.01
CA THR A 218 6.66 -13.87 -12.58
C THR A 218 6.05 -14.86 -11.59
N ILE A 219 5.46 -15.94 -12.10
CA ILE A 219 4.90 -17.00 -11.24
C ILE A 219 5.96 -17.62 -10.31
N VAL A 220 7.21 -17.68 -10.79
CA VAL A 220 8.36 -18.19 -9.99
C VAL A 220 8.64 -17.27 -8.81
N GLN A 221 8.70 -15.96 -9.07
CA GLN A 221 8.98 -14.98 -8.03
C GLN A 221 7.85 -14.90 -7.00
N VAL A 222 6.60 -14.91 -7.47
CA VAL A 222 5.43 -14.92 -6.57
C VAL A 222 5.37 -16.20 -5.75
N ALA A 223 5.63 -17.37 -6.34
CA ALA A 223 5.71 -18.62 -5.59
C ALA A 223 6.80 -18.58 -4.51
N HIS A 224 7.97 -18.03 -4.84
CA HIS A 224 9.07 -17.83 -3.88
C HIS A 224 8.67 -16.90 -2.73
N THR A 225 8.02 -15.78 -3.01
CA THR A 225 7.51 -14.84 -1.98
C THR A 225 6.56 -15.52 -0.99
N HIS A 226 5.77 -16.49 -1.47
CA HIS A 226 4.84 -17.27 -0.64
C HIS A 226 5.44 -18.56 -0.05
N GLY A 227 6.75 -18.78 -0.18
CA GLY A 227 7.43 -19.96 0.37
C GLY A 227 6.96 -21.29 -0.23
N VAL A 228 6.42 -21.29 -1.46
CA VAL A 228 5.92 -22.48 -2.16
C VAL A 228 6.59 -22.66 -3.52
N ASN A 229 6.54 -23.86 -4.07
CA ASN A 229 6.95 -24.07 -5.45
C ASN A 229 5.81 -23.70 -6.44
N VAL A 230 6.20 -23.50 -7.72
CA VAL A 230 5.26 -23.07 -8.79
C VAL A 230 4.08 -24.03 -8.93
N ARG A 231 4.32 -25.35 -8.87
CA ARG A 231 3.28 -26.38 -9.00
C ARG A 231 2.25 -26.28 -7.86
N THR A 232 2.71 -26.04 -6.63
CA THR A 232 1.83 -25.84 -5.46
C THR A 232 1.00 -24.57 -5.63
N LEU A 233 1.62 -23.46 -6.10
CA LEU A 233 0.91 -22.21 -6.37
C LEU A 233 -0.18 -22.42 -7.43
N GLN A 234 0.16 -23.05 -8.55
CA GLN A 234 -0.80 -23.35 -9.63
C GLN A 234 -1.99 -24.17 -9.13
N ARG A 235 -1.72 -25.27 -8.40
CA ARG A 235 -2.76 -26.12 -7.82
C ARG A 235 -3.70 -25.35 -6.87
N ARG A 236 -3.13 -24.44 -6.04
CA ARG A 236 -3.94 -23.58 -5.17
C ARG A 236 -4.83 -22.63 -5.99
N LEU A 237 -4.31 -22.02 -7.05
CA LEU A 237 -5.10 -21.16 -7.92
C LEU A 237 -6.22 -21.92 -8.64
N GLU A 238 -5.95 -23.16 -9.10
CA GLU A 238 -6.95 -24.04 -9.73
C GLU A 238 -8.10 -24.38 -8.77
N THR A 239 -7.82 -24.61 -7.48
CA THR A 239 -8.86 -24.85 -6.45
C THR A 239 -9.86 -23.69 -6.39
N PHE A 240 -9.40 -22.46 -6.64
CA PHE A 240 -10.23 -21.25 -6.69
C PHE A 240 -10.71 -20.88 -8.11
N GLN A 241 -10.65 -21.82 -9.07
CA GLN A 241 -11.07 -21.64 -10.45
C GLN A 241 -10.44 -20.41 -11.15
N THR A 242 -9.19 -20.09 -10.79
CA THR A 242 -8.44 -18.98 -11.35
C THR A 242 -7.05 -19.40 -11.80
N SER A 243 -6.33 -18.50 -12.48
CA SER A 243 -4.97 -18.74 -12.93
C SER A 243 -4.08 -17.53 -12.63
N PHE A 244 -2.76 -17.75 -12.61
CA PHE A 244 -1.80 -16.64 -12.50
C PHE A 244 -1.97 -15.61 -13.62
N SER A 245 -2.25 -16.06 -14.84
CA SER A 245 -2.50 -15.17 -15.98
C SER A 245 -3.75 -14.32 -15.80
N THR A 246 -4.79 -14.85 -15.18
CA THR A 246 -6.00 -14.11 -14.83
C THR A 246 -5.68 -13.03 -13.82
N LEU A 247 -5.02 -13.39 -12.72
CA LEU A 247 -4.69 -12.44 -11.65
C LEU A 247 -3.75 -11.32 -12.10
N ILE A 248 -2.74 -11.61 -12.93
CA ILE A 248 -1.85 -10.57 -13.46
C ILE A 248 -2.60 -9.60 -14.39
N ASN A 249 -3.56 -10.10 -15.18
CA ASN A 249 -4.40 -9.25 -16.02
C ASN A 249 -5.36 -8.39 -15.20
N ASP A 250 -5.90 -8.90 -14.09
CA ASP A 250 -6.73 -8.11 -13.17
C ASP A 250 -5.92 -6.96 -12.58
N VAL A 251 -4.70 -7.24 -12.10
CA VAL A 251 -3.79 -6.21 -11.58
C VAL A 251 -3.42 -5.19 -12.66
N ARG A 252 -3.15 -5.63 -13.88
CA ARG A 252 -2.89 -4.72 -15.00
C ARG A 252 -4.05 -3.77 -15.27
N ARG A 253 -5.31 -4.23 -15.20
CA ARG A 253 -6.50 -3.37 -15.36
C ARG A 253 -6.56 -2.27 -14.32
N VAL A 254 -6.21 -2.57 -13.08
CA VAL A 254 -6.17 -1.58 -11.99
C VAL A 254 -5.05 -0.56 -12.21
N LEU A 255 -3.84 -1.03 -12.50
CA LEU A 255 -2.64 -0.19 -12.58
C LEU A 255 -2.59 0.67 -13.85
N VAL A 256 -3.14 0.21 -14.97
CA VAL A 256 -2.97 0.88 -16.26
C VAL A 256 -3.49 2.32 -16.26
N PHE A 257 -4.62 2.58 -15.64
CA PHE A 257 -5.19 3.92 -15.59
C PHE A 257 -4.39 4.86 -14.67
N ARG A 258 -3.78 4.33 -13.61
CA ARG A 258 -2.87 5.09 -12.74
C ARG A 258 -1.70 5.65 -13.55
N TYR A 259 -1.04 4.80 -14.35
CA TYR A 259 0.11 5.19 -15.14
C TYR A 259 -0.26 5.99 -16.40
N LEU A 260 -1.39 5.70 -17.03
CA LEU A 260 -1.87 6.47 -18.19
C LEU A 260 -2.27 7.90 -17.83
N LYS A 261 -2.79 8.16 -16.63
CA LYS A 261 -3.15 9.49 -16.16
C LYS A 261 -1.93 10.37 -15.86
N ASN A 262 -0.81 9.76 -15.50
CA ASN A 262 0.41 10.51 -15.20
C ASN A 262 1.11 10.90 -16.51
N PRO A 263 1.22 12.23 -16.82
CA PRO A 263 1.82 12.71 -18.06
C PRO A 263 3.33 12.44 -18.17
N ASN A 264 4.00 12.17 -17.07
CA ASN A 264 5.44 11.91 -17.02
C ASN A 264 5.83 10.57 -17.63
N TYR A 265 4.87 9.62 -17.79
CA TYR A 265 5.13 8.33 -18.41
C TYR A 265 4.78 8.35 -19.90
N SER A 266 5.73 7.96 -20.74
CA SER A 266 5.45 7.59 -22.13
C SER A 266 4.62 6.30 -22.19
N LEU A 267 3.92 6.03 -23.30
CA LEU A 267 3.20 4.78 -23.48
C LEU A 267 4.13 3.56 -23.47
N GLY A 268 5.38 3.73 -23.91
CA GLY A 268 6.43 2.71 -23.80
C GLY A 268 6.74 2.37 -22.35
N GLN A 269 6.98 3.38 -21.52
CA GLN A 269 7.23 3.18 -20.09
C GLN A 269 6.02 2.53 -19.39
N VAL A 270 4.79 2.92 -19.71
CA VAL A 270 3.60 2.27 -19.18
C VAL A 270 3.55 0.79 -19.59
N SER A 271 3.91 0.48 -20.83
CA SER A 271 4.02 -0.91 -21.31
C SER A 271 5.02 -1.72 -20.49
N ASP A 272 6.21 -1.15 -20.25
CA ASP A 272 7.28 -1.80 -19.48
C ASP A 272 6.88 -2.03 -18.03
N ILE A 273 6.32 -1.01 -17.37
CA ILE A 273 5.81 -1.07 -15.99
C ILE A 273 4.73 -2.16 -15.84
N LEU A 274 3.87 -2.34 -16.85
CA LEU A 274 2.86 -3.39 -16.87
C LEU A 274 3.41 -4.76 -17.28
N GLY A 275 4.72 -4.89 -17.42
CA GLY A 275 5.41 -6.15 -17.69
C GLY A 275 5.19 -6.68 -19.10
N TYR A 276 5.07 -5.81 -20.09
CA TYR A 276 5.04 -6.19 -21.50
C TYR A 276 6.42 -5.98 -22.13
N SER A 277 6.94 -7.01 -22.76
CA SER A 277 8.22 -6.94 -23.48
C SER A 277 8.16 -6.09 -24.75
N MET A 278 6.96 -5.83 -25.27
CA MET A 278 6.75 -5.02 -26.49
C MET A 278 5.53 -4.10 -26.35
N PRO A 279 5.65 -2.80 -26.67
CA PRO A 279 4.53 -1.84 -26.64
C PRO A 279 3.32 -2.25 -27.48
N SER A 280 3.54 -2.99 -28.59
CA SER A 280 2.45 -3.52 -29.42
C SER A 280 1.59 -4.56 -28.70
N SER A 281 2.18 -5.36 -27.82
CA SER A 281 1.47 -6.34 -26.99
C SER A 281 0.60 -5.65 -25.96
N PHE A 282 1.12 -4.61 -25.32
CA PHE A 282 0.37 -3.74 -24.41
C PHE A 282 -0.81 -3.09 -25.12
N THR A 283 -0.58 -2.47 -26.29
CA THR A 283 -1.64 -1.80 -27.07
C THR A 283 -2.75 -2.78 -27.46
N ARG A 284 -2.39 -3.98 -27.92
CA ARG A 284 -3.36 -5.03 -28.26
C ARG A 284 -4.17 -5.48 -27.06
N TRP A 285 -3.51 -5.71 -25.93
CA TRP A 285 -4.19 -6.07 -24.69
C TRP A 285 -5.16 -4.96 -24.26
N PHE A 286 -4.71 -3.69 -24.26
CA PHE A 286 -5.52 -2.55 -23.83
C PHE A 286 -6.77 -2.40 -24.70
N ILE A 287 -6.62 -2.48 -26.04
CA ILE A 287 -7.76 -2.44 -26.96
C ILE A 287 -8.72 -3.60 -26.68
N GLY A 288 -8.20 -4.81 -26.46
CA GLY A 288 -9.02 -5.98 -26.12
C GLY A 288 -9.78 -5.85 -24.80
N GLN A 289 -9.24 -5.08 -23.82
CA GLN A 289 -9.90 -4.87 -22.53
C GLN A 289 -10.90 -3.70 -22.54
N PHE A 290 -10.59 -2.61 -23.25
CA PHE A 290 -11.30 -1.33 -23.12
C PHE A 290 -11.89 -0.80 -24.42
N GLY A 291 -11.69 -1.48 -25.55
CA GLY A 291 -12.26 -1.12 -26.84
C GLY A 291 -11.60 0.07 -27.56
N ILE A 292 -10.68 0.79 -26.93
CA ILE A 292 -9.98 1.97 -27.48
C ILE A 292 -8.46 1.84 -27.30
N SER A 293 -7.67 2.63 -28.05
CA SER A 293 -6.22 2.60 -27.87
C SER A 293 -5.78 3.36 -26.61
N PRO A 294 -4.61 3.00 -26.01
CA PRO A 294 -4.07 3.74 -24.87
C PRO A 294 -3.87 5.23 -25.15
N LEU A 295 -3.49 5.57 -26.38
CA LEU A 295 -3.29 6.95 -26.81
C LEU A 295 -4.62 7.73 -26.91
N ALA A 296 -5.64 7.12 -27.51
CA ALA A 296 -6.98 7.70 -27.55
C ALA A 296 -7.52 7.95 -26.16
N TRP A 297 -7.45 6.95 -25.30
CA TRP A 297 -7.87 7.07 -23.91
C TRP A 297 -7.16 8.23 -23.17
N ARG A 298 -5.84 8.34 -23.36
CA ARG A 298 -5.04 9.42 -22.71
C ARG A 298 -5.44 10.81 -23.21
N ASN A 299 -5.73 10.95 -24.51
CA ASN A 299 -6.13 12.22 -25.10
C ASN A 299 -7.52 12.64 -24.62
N ASP A 300 -8.47 11.73 -24.56
CA ASP A 300 -9.84 12.00 -24.07
C ASP A 300 -9.84 12.45 -22.62
N ASN A 301 -8.95 11.89 -21.78
CA ASN A 301 -8.84 12.23 -20.37
C ASN A 301 -7.92 13.45 -20.08
N LYS A 302 -7.15 13.94 -21.04
CA LYS A 302 -6.44 15.23 -20.92
C LYS A 302 -7.38 16.42 -21.03
N THR A 303 -8.48 16.28 -21.77
CA THR A 303 -9.44 17.36 -22.02
C THR A 303 -10.42 17.60 -20.85
N SER A 304 -10.43 16.74 -19.83
CA SER A 304 -11.35 16.82 -18.69
C SER A 304 -10.75 17.52 -17.46
N VAL A 305 -9.58 18.14 -17.59
CA VAL A 305 -8.90 18.89 -16.52
C VAL A 305 -8.75 20.35 -16.94
N HIS A 306 -9.89 21.01 -17.07
CA HIS A 306 -9.97 22.50 -17.11
C HIS A 306 -11.17 22.96 -16.32
#